data_01d018f3fb11fc5a8c51d3f4751c3aae
#
_entry.id   01d018f3fb11fc5a8c51d3f4751c3aae
#
_cell.length_a   1.000
_cell.length_b   1.000
_cell.length_c   1.000
_cell.angle_alpha   90.00
_cell.angle_beta   90.00
_cell.angle_gamma   90.00
#
_symmetry.space_group_name_H-M   'P 1'
#
loop_
_entity.id
_entity.type
_entity.pdbx_description
1 polymer ?
#
loop_
_entity_poly.entity_id
_entity_poly.type
_entity_poly.pdbx_seq_one_letter_code
_entity_poly.pdbx_strand_id
1 'polypeptide(L)'
;MAASARVSGHDRGRDSRSRLIRLGLGASIAGLTAVLMVAAFPPGRFPEAAYILAIPGLLWSRRRPEWRLFLGFLFLGLFTGWVVLIWWLHHVTWVGMIGMSGVVALFPLVWFAAARFAMPRLAELEVATRITAVLGLAGLWVVLEWARMHLFSGFPWLPLAASQWERPILLQSAAFTGFWGISFILIFFNLGLALYLVRLVGFVRRRNGRFCPEFYLALVFLFLGSFGLYRTATGQKREPLMRAGVTQPYIPQVIKWDPSEARSILDTIYRTTLNLKALEPTVMFWPEAVTPLAVLGNASMQGWVETVSRDLDAPIVLGGIAFSEDDGGAELWHNSVFLVKPDTGLSPVFYSKRHLVPFGEYIPLRRFFPWAAKFVPIGGDFTPGDTSGLLSVNLPERTLSLGSLICYEDVYPALARRTTLDGAALLYVATNNAWYGEGAAAYQHAAHSVLRAVENRRPVLRTGNGGWSGWIDEYGLIRNVLVNDEESIYFRGGSVFELDRDRRWIGRLSFYTRHGDWFVLLSFVLAVTGAVLLVRRPYDPLAEVRSTK
;
A
#
# COMPACT_ATOMS: atom_id res chain seq x y z
N MET A 1 -11.86 66.34 19.66
CA MET A 1 -11.49 65.46 18.51
C MET A 1 -10.30 64.52 18.76
N ALA A 2 -9.70 64.47 19.94
CA ALA A 2 -8.51 63.59 20.21
C ALA A 2 -8.84 62.23 20.89
N ALA A 3 -10.08 61.97 21.32
CA ALA A 3 -10.46 60.71 22.01
C ALA A 3 -10.92 59.58 21.05
N SER A 4 -11.38 59.92 19.84
CA SER A 4 -11.88 58.96 18.86
C SER A 4 -10.77 58.18 18.13
N ALA A 5 -9.57 58.73 18.00
CA ALA A 5 -8.44 58.11 17.26
C ALA A 5 -7.70 57.01 18.07
N ARG A 6 -7.76 57.03 19.43
CA ARG A 6 -7.11 56.01 20.28
C ARG A 6 -7.87 54.69 20.39
N VAL A 7 -9.21 54.69 20.20
CA VAL A 7 -10.04 53.47 20.26
C VAL A 7 -9.85 52.63 18.98
N SER A 8 -9.68 53.26 17.82
CA SER A 8 -9.47 52.55 16.56
C SER A 8 -8.11 51.85 16.38
N GLY A 9 -7.08 52.34 17.06
CA GLY A 9 -5.73 51.75 17.03
C GLY A 9 -5.58 50.51 17.91
N HIS A 10 -6.29 50.47 19.05
CA HIS A 10 -6.22 49.33 19.99
C HIS A 10 -7.00 48.12 19.47
N ASP A 11 -8.09 48.30 18.73
CA ASP A 11 -8.89 47.25 18.10
C ASP A 11 -8.14 46.62 16.93
N ARG A 12 -7.47 47.41 16.08
CA ARG A 12 -6.67 46.89 14.97
C ARG A 12 -5.49 46.04 15.44
N GLY A 13 -4.83 46.40 16.54
CA GLY A 13 -3.73 45.65 17.12
C GLY A 13 -4.18 44.30 17.73
N ARG A 14 -5.36 44.25 18.34
CA ARG A 14 -5.96 43.02 18.89
C ARG A 14 -6.40 42.07 17.76
N ASP A 15 -6.96 42.59 16.70
CA ASP A 15 -7.43 41.78 15.56
C ASP A 15 -6.24 41.17 14.79
N SER A 16 -5.18 41.96 14.55
CA SER A 16 -3.96 41.45 13.90
C SER A 16 -3.26 40.36 14.72
N ARG A 17 -3.16 40.52 16.04
CA ARG A 17 -2.57 39.51 16.94
C ARG A 17 -3.40 38.21 16.98
N SER A 18 -4.73 38.34 17.03
CA SER A 18 -5.62 37.19 17.00
C SER A 18 -5.53 36.41 15.65
N ARG A 19 -5.35 37.14 14.56
CA ARG A 19 -5.13 36.55 13.22
C ARG A 19 -3.79 35.81 13.13
N LEU A 20 -2.72 36.38 13.63
CA LEU A 20 -1.39 35.74 13.66
C LEU A 20 -1.39 34.45 14.48
N ILE A 21 -2.06 34.43 15.65
CA ILE A 21 -2.21 33.23 16.48
C ILE A 21 -2.97 32.15 15.73
N ARG A 22 -4.06 32.49 15.03
CA ARG A 22 -4.84 31.52 14.22
C ARG A 22 -4.02 30.94 13.07
N LEU A 23 -3.24 31.76 12.37
CA LEU A 23 -2.36 31.33 11.29
C LEU A 23 -1.22 30.45 11.83
N GLY A 24 -0.58 30.83 12.93
CA GLY A 24 0.45 30.03 13.59
C GLY A 24 -0.05 28.67 14.04
N LEU A 25 -1.24 28.59 14.63
CA LEU A 25 -1.88 27.31 14.99
C LEU A 25 -2.14 26.45 13.74
N GLY A 26 -2.69 27.03 12.67
CA GLY A 26 -2.93 26.32 11.40
C GLY A 26 -1.64 25.76 10.82
N ALA A 27 -0.57 26.56 10.77
CA ALA A 27 0.74 26.14 10.29
C ALA A 27 1.33 25.00 11.14
N SER A 28 1.22 25.09 12.48
CA SER A 28 1.67 24.02 13.39
C SER A 28 0.91 22.70 13.15
N ILE A 29 -0.40 22.76 12.92
CA ILE A 29 -1.22 21.58 12.64
C ILE A 29 -0.86 21.00 11.27
N ALA A 30 -0.64 21.82 10.24
CA ALA A 30 -0.17 21.38 8.94
C ALA A 30 1.18 20.65 9.05
N GLY A 31 2.16 21.27 9.72
CA GLY A 31 3.47 20.66 9.93
C GLY A 31 3.39 19.34 10.71
N LEU A 32 2.61 19.29 11.79
CA LEU A 32 2.44 18.08 12.60
C LEU A 32 1.75 16.97 11.81
N THR A 33 0.74 17.29 10.98
CA THR A 33 0.08 16.32 10.10
C THR A 33 1.07 15.74 9.10
N ALA A 34 1.90 16.56 8.45
CA ALA A 34 2.92 16.10 7.52
C ALA A 34 3.95 15.17 8.21
N VAL A 35 4.45 15.58 9.38
CA VAL A 35 5.43 14.80 10.15
C VAL A 35 4.85 13.44 10.57
N LEU A 36 3.62 13.40 11.10
CA LEU A 36 2.98 12.15 11.51
C LEU A 36 2.72 11.22 10.32
N MET A 37 2.34 11.78 9.15
CA MET A 37 2.22 10.99 7.92
C MET A 37 3.54 10.34 7.53
N VAL A 38 4.61 11.13 7.43
CA VAL A 38 5.93 10.62 7.01
C VAL A 38 6.46 9.61 8.02
N ALA A 39 6.29 9.86 9.31
CA ALA A 39 6.73 8.94 10.36
C ALA A 39 6.00 7.60 10.32
N ALA A 40 4.71 7.58 9.96
CA ALA A 40 3.87 6.39 9.99
C ALA A 40 4.20 5.38 8.88
N PHE A 41 4.78 5.81 7.77
CA PHE A 41 5.02 4.94 6.61
C PHE A 41 6.51 4.71 6.35
N PRO A 42 6.89 3.61 5.65
CA PRO A 42 8.28 3.39 5.26
C PRO A 42 8.84 4.58 4.44
N PRO A 43 10.09 4.98 4.64
CA PRO A 43 11.09 4.40 5.54
C PRO A 43 10.97 4.87 7.00
N GLY A 44 9.90 5.58 7.36
CA GLY A 44 9.64 5.97 8.75
C GLY A 44 9.50 4.73 9.64
N ARG A 45 10.12 4.77 10.82
CA ARG A 45 10.16 3.62 11.75
C ARG A 45 9.18 3.78 12.92
N PHE A 46 8.14 4.60 12.74
CA PHE A 46 7.13 4.89 13.77
C PHE A 46 5.71 4.60 13.27
N PRO A 47 5.36 3.34 12.95
CA PRO A 47 4.01 2.98 12.54
C PRO A 47 2.94 3.36 13.56
N GLU A 48 3.33 3.53 14.83
CA GLU A 48 2.47 4.00 15.92
C GLU A 48 1.96 5.43 15.69
N ALA A 49 2.64 6.25 14.85
CA ALA A 49 2.14 7.56 14.46
C ALA A 49 0.77 7.49 13.73
N ALA A 50 0.45 6.36 13.09
CA ALA A 50 -0.86 6.15 12.47
C ALA A 50 -2.03 6.19 13.47
N TYR A 51 -1.79 5.86 14.74
CA TYR A 51 -2.81 5.91 15.80
C TYR A 51 -3.15 7.33 16.25
N ILE A 52 -2.33 8.31 15.91
CA ILE A 52 -2.50 9.70 16.31
C ILE A 52 -2.49 10.69 15.15
N LEU A 53 -2.36 10.19 13.92
CA LEU A 53 -2.22 10.96 12.68
C LEU A 53 -3.32 12.02 12.52
N ALA A 54 -4.56 11.67 12.78
CA ALA A 54 -5.70 12.56 12.57
C ALA A 54 -5.99 13.47 13.79
N ILE A 55 -5.42 13.19 14.97
CA ILE A 55 -5.74 13.91 16.22
C ILE A 55 -5.55 15.43 16.12
N PRO A 56 -4.45 15.96 15.57
CA PRO A 56 -4.27 17.41 15.48
C PRO A 56 -5.42 18.11 14.73
N GLY A 57 -5.79 17.57 13.58
CA GLY A 57 -6.91 18.07 12.77
C GLY A 57 -8.27 17.89 13.46
N LEU A 58 -8.49 16.76 14.15
CA LEU A 58 -9.72 16.48 14.90
C LEU A 58 -9.91 17.44 16.07
N LEU A 59 -8.87 17.68 16.88
CA LEU A 59 -8.93 18.64 17.98
C LEU A 59 -9.11 20.06 17.50
N TRP A 60 -8.51 20.41 16.37
CA TRP A 60 -8.71 21.73 15.75
C TRP A 60 -10.13 21.88 15.20
N SER A 61 -10.67 20.86 14.53
CA SER A 61 -12.02 20.87 13.97
C SER A 61 -13.10 21.18 15.02
N ARG A 62 -12.91 20.72 16.27
CA ARG A 62 -13.80 21.01 17.39
C ARG A 62 -13.89 22.51 17.73
N ARG A 63 -12.80 23.28 17.51
CA ARG A 63 -12.75 24.73 17.75
C ARG A 63 -13.44 25.54 16.66
N ARG A 64 -13.99 24.88 15.62
CA ARG A 64 -14.69 25.47 14.48
C ARG A 64 -13.90 26.57 13.77
N PRO A 65 -12.64 26.33 13.36
CA PRO A 65 -11.93 27.29 12.56
C PRO A 65 -12.71 27.63 11.29
N GLU A 66 -12.44 28.77 10.68
CA GLU A 66 -12.98 29.12 9.37
C GLU A 66 -12.65 28.04 8.36
N TRP A 67 -13.64 27.67 7.51
CA TRP A 67 -13.49 26.59 6.52
C TRP A 67 -12.26 26.74 5.64
N ARG A 68 -12.04 27.97 5.13
CA ARG A 68 -10.91 28.26 4.25
C ARG A 68 -9.56 28.03 4.95
N LEU A 69 -9.42 28.47 6.18
CA LEU A 69 -8.20 28.25 6.97
C LEU A 69 -8.00 26.77 7.30
N PHE A 70 -9.07 26.10 7.73
CA PHE A 70 -9.01 24.69 8.10
C PHE A 70 -8.60 23.82 6.92
N LEU A 71 -9.31 23.93 5.80
CA LEU A 71 -9.02 23.12 4.61
C LEU A 71 -7.68 23.50 3.97
N GLY A 72 -7.33 24.79 3.94
CA GLY A 72 -6.08 25.25 3.37
C GLY A 72 -4.85 24.73 4.10
N PHE A 73 -4.82 24.82 5.42
CA PHE A 73 -3.69 24.30 6.21
C PHE A 73 -3.64 22.78 6.24
N LEU A 74 -4.78 22.09 6.32
CA LEU A 74 -4.78 20.64 6.24
C LEU A 74 -4.37 20.13 4.86
N PHE A 75 -4.84 20.78 3.78
CA PHE A 75 -4.36 20.46 2.44
C PHE A 75 -2.84 20.64 2.35
N LEU A 76 -2.29 21.75 2.86
CA LEU A 76 -0.86 22.00 2.85
C LEU A 76 -0.09 20.89 3.61
N GLY A 77 -0.56 20.49 4.79
CA GLY A 77 0.06 19.40 5.56
C GLY A 77 -0.01 18.05 4.86
N LEU A 78 -1.18 17.68 4.35
CA LEU A 78 -1.40 16.44 3.62
C LEU A 78 -0.59 16.41 2.31
N PHE A 79 -0.61 17.50 1.56
CA PHE A 79 0.16 17.63 0.32
C PHE A 79 1.65 17.50 0.57
N THR A 80 2.19 18.23 1.55
CA THR A 80 3.60 18.13 1.93
C THR A 80 3.98 16.72 2.37
N GLY A 81 3.13 16.08 3.20
CA GLY A 81 3.33 14.69 3.60
C GLY A 81 3.39 13.75 2.39
N TRP A 82 2.49 13.89 1.42
CA TRP A 82 2.50 13.08 0.21
C TRP A 82 3.70 13.38 -0.69
N VAL A 83 4.11 14.63 -0.87
CA VAL A 83 5.33 14.97 -1.62
C VAL A 83 6.54 14.23 -1.04
N VAL A 84 6.68 14.19 0.28
CA VAL A 84 7.80 13.47 0.92
C VAL A 84 7.65 11.95 0.76
N LEU A 85 6.45 11.40 0.97
CA LEU A 85 6.21 9.95 0.89
C LEU A 85 6.42 9.38 -0.51
N ILE A 86 6.01 10.09 -1.54
CA ILE A 86 6.20 9.66 -2.94
C ILE A 86 7.30 10.44 -3.63
N TRP A 87 8.28 10.96 -2.87
CA TRP A 87 9.42 11.69 -3.41
C TRP A 87 10.14 10.91 -4.53
N TRP A 88 10.22 9.60 -4.39
CA TRP A 88 10.82 8.71 -5.38
C TRP A 88 10.22 8.83 -6.79
N LEU A 89 8.98 9.32 -6.92
CA LEU A 89 8.32 9.47 -8.22
C LEU A 89 8.98 10.56 -9.09
N HIS A 90 9.81 11.45 -8.51
CA HIS A 90 10.56 12.43 -9.28
C HIS A 90 11.57 11.79 -10.26
N HIS A 91 12.07 10.58 -9.97
CA HIS A 91 12.90 9.82 -10.90
C HIS A 91 12.17 9.48 -12.21
N VAL A 92 10.84 9.38 -12.14
CA VAL A 92 9.98 9.16 -13.32
C VAL A 92 9.51 10.51 -13.89
N THR A 93 8.92 11.37 -13.04
CA THR A 93 8.40 12.68 -13.49
C THR A 93 8.14 13.62 -12.31
N TRP A 94 8.71 14.84 -12.36
CA TRP A 94 8.45 15.89 -11.38
C TRP A 94 6.99 16.37 -11.38
N VAL A 95 6.44 16.57 -12.59
CA VAL A 95 5.05 17.03 -12.75
C VAL A 95 4.09 15.98 -12.22
N GLY A 96 4.34 14.71 -12.53
CA GLY A 96 3.54 13.58 -12.03
C GLY A 96 3.59 13.47 -10.51
N MET A 97 4.76 13.63 -9.89
CA MET A 97 4.91 13.60 -8.43
C MET A 97 4.09 14.71 -7.75
N ILE A 98 4.22 15.96 -8.20
CA ILE A 98 3.49 17.09 -7.61
C ILE A 98 1.99 16.94 -7.84
N GLY A 99 1.57 16.62 -9.08
CA GLY A 99 0.16 16.42 -9.43
C GLY A 99 -0.48 15.29 -8.63
N MET A 100 0.19 14.14 -8.54
CA MET A 100 -0.29 12.99 -7.78
C MET A 100 -0.39 13.29 -6.29
N SER A 101 0.62 13.97 -5.70
CA SER A 101 0.57 14.41 -4.29
C SER A 101 -0.65 15.28 -4.01
N GLY A 102 -0.98 16.19 -4.94
CA GLY A 102 -2.19 17.02 -4.82
C GLY A 102 -3.48 16.21 -4.88
N VAL A 103 -3.59 15.31 -5.85
CA VAL A 103 -4.79 14.47 -6.03
C VAL A 103 -5.02 13.55 -4.83
N VAL A 104 -3.98 12.84 -4.38
CA VAL A 104 -4.14 11.90 -3.25
C VAL A 104 -4.41 12.62 -1.92
N ALA A 105 -3.92 13.85 -1.74
CA ALA A 105 -4.21 14.67 -0.57
C ALA A 105 -5.69 15.07 -0.46
N LEU A 106 -6.43 15.11 -1.57
CA LEU A 106 -7.85 15.46 -1.57
C LEU A 106 -8.72 14.44 -0.83
N PHE A 107 -8.38 13.15 -0.88
CA PHE A 107 -9.18 12.11 -0.22
C PHE A 107 -9.22 12.27 1.31
N PRO A 108 -8.08 12.32 2.04
CA PRO A 108 -8.11 12.62 3.47
C PRO A 108 -8.61 14.03 3.76
N LEU A 109 -8.45 15.01 2.85
CA LEU A 109 -9.01 16.36 3.03
C LEU A 109 -10.55 16.33 3.06
N VAL A 110 -11.18 15.57 2.19
CA VAL A 110 -12.66 15.37 2.20
C VAL A 110 -13.08 14.74 3.53
N TRP A 111 -12.34 13.76 4.02
CA TRP A 111 -12.58 13.18 5.33
C TRP A 111 -12.48 14.22 6.46
N PHE A 112 -11.44 15.07 6.47
CA PHE A 112 -11.31 16.14 7.45
C PHE A 112 -12.42 17.18 7.34
N ALA A 113 -12.95 17.45 6.13
CA ALA A 113 -14.12 18.29 5.96
C ALA A 113 -15.36 17.69 6.66
N ALA A 114 -15.59 16.39 6.50
CA ALA A 114 -16.64 15.67 7.22
C ALA A 114 -16.42 15.67 8.74
N ALA A 115 -15.19 15.45 9.18
CA ALA A 115 -14.82 15.53 10.59
C ALA A 115 -15.04 16.94 11.17
N ARG A 116 -14.72 18.01 10.42
CA ARG A 116 -14.99 19.41 10.82
C ARG A 116 -16.47 19.69 11.00
N PHE A 117 -17.31 19.06 10.19
CA PHE A 117 -18.77 19.14 10.33
C PHE A 117 -19.25 18.34 11.56
N ALA A 118 -18.73 17.12 11.75
CA ALA A 118 -19.22 16.16 12.75
C ALA A 118 -18.73 16.46 14.19
N MET A 119 -17.44 16.71 14.39
CA MET A 119 -16.81 16.79 15.72
C MET A 119 -17.50 17.72 16.72
N PRO A 120 -17.97 18.94 16.35
CA PRO A 120 -18.70 19.79 17.28
C PRO A 120 -20.06 19.21 17.68
N ARG A 121 -20.71 18.46 16.79
CA ARG A 121 -22.05 17.87 17.01
C ARG A 121 -22.00 16.61 17.87
N LEU A 122 -20.89 15.86 17.83
CA LEU A 122 -20.76 14.61 18.59
C LEU A 122 -20.92 14.82 20.11
N ALA A 123 -20.61 16.01 20.64
CA ALA A 123 -20.74 16.29 22.06
C ALA A 123 -22.20 16.31 22.55
N GLU A 124 -23.15 16.57 21.66
CA GLU A 124 -24.58 16.74 21.94
C GLU A 124 -25.39 15.45 21.73
N LEU A 125 -24.73 14.41 21.15
CA LEU A 125 -25.41 13.15 20.83
C LEU A 125 -25.41 12.20 22.05
N GLU A 126 -26.49 11.46 22.16
CA GLU A 126 -26.56 10.29 23.03
C GLU A 126 -25.50 9.28 22.66
N VAL A 127 -25.07 8.45 23.63
CA VAL A 127 -23.95 7.53 23.49
C VAL A 127 -24.07 6.63 22.26
N ALA A 128 -25.23 5.97 22.06
CA ALA A 128 -25.42 5.05 20.93
C ALA A 128 -25.35 5.79 19.57
N THR A 129 -26.02 6.93 19.45
CA THR A 129 -26.00 7.77 18.25
C THR A 129 -24.60 8.30 17.97
N ARG A 130 -23.87 8.68 19.02
CA ARG A 130 -22.48 9.17 18.90
C ARG A 130 -21.53 8.08 18.45
N ILE A 131 -21.63 6.87 19.02
CA ILE A 131 -20.81 5.72 18.58
C ILE A 131 -21.10 5.43 17.11
N THR A 132 -22.37 5.40 16.67
CA THR A 132 -22.74 5.17 15.27
C THR A 132 -22.17 6.25 14.35
N ALA A 133 -22.22 7.53 14.75
CA ALA A 133 -21.63 8.61 13.97
C ALA A 133 -20.10 8.52 13.87
N VAL A 134 -19.42 8.09 14.94
CA VAL A 134 -17.97 7.87 14.96
C VAL A 134 -17.57 6.67 14.08
N LEU A 135 -18.33 5.56 14.15
CA LEU A 135 -18.16 4.42 13.24
C LEU A 135 -18.40 4.86 11.78
N GLY A 136 -19.39 5.73 11.54
CA GLY A 136 -19.65 6.31 10.22
C GLY A 136 -18.47 7.12 9.68
N LEU A 137 -17.82 7.93 10.52
CA LEU A 137 -16.61 8.66 10.11
C LEU A 137 -15.43 7.72 9.81
N ALA A 138 -15.26 6.65 10.58
CA ALA A 138 -14.24 5.64 10.29
C ALA A 138 -14.56 4.90 8.98
N GLY A 139 -15.84 4.57 8.75
CA GLY A 139 -16.31 3.98 7.49
C GLY A 139 -16.09 4.90 6.29
N LEU A 140 -16.30 6.21 6.45
CA LEU A 140 -16.04 7.18 5.37
C LEU A 140 -14.57 7.19 4.93
N TRP A 141 -13.62 7.02 5.85
CA TRP A 141 -12.22 6.89 5.47
C TRP A 141 -11.99 5.70 4.55
N VAL A 142 -12.53 4.52 4.91
CA VAL A 142 -12.44 3.31 4.09
C VAL A 142 -13.03 3.52 2.70
N VAL A 143 -14.20 4.15 2.63
CA VAL A 143 -14.86 4.46 1.34
C VAL A 143 -13.99 5.38 0.49
N LEU A 144 -13.33 6.37 1.08
CA LEU A 144 -12.45 7.29 0.37
C LEU A 144 -11.15 6.59 -0.08
N GLU A 145 -10.56 5.70 0.71
CA GLU A 145 -9.44 4.86 0.27
C GLU A 145 -9.84 3.95 -0.89
N TRP A 146 -11.02 3.34 -0.81
CA TRP A 146 -11.56 2.52 -1.88
C TRP A 146 -11.78 3.34 -3.16
N ALA A 147 -12.37 4.53 -3.04
CA ALA A 147 -12.57 5.44 -4.17
C ALA A 147 -11.24 5.84 -4.81
N ARG A 148 -10.19 6.12 -4.02
CA ARG A 148 -8.85 6.43 -4.50
C ARG A 148 -8.24 5.29 -5.32
N MET A 149 -8.56 4.05 -4.97
CA MET A 149 -8.09 2.86 -5.70
C MET A 149 -8.79 2.66 -7.04
N HIS A 150 -10.03 3.13 -7.19
CA HIS A 150 -10.87 2.81 -8.34
C HIS A 150 -11.15 4.01 -9.27
N LEU A 151 -11.01 5.25 -8.78
CA LEU A 151 -11.24 6.44 -9.60
C LEU A 151 -10.10 6.62 -10.61
N PHE A 152 -10.47 6.87 -11.86
CA PHE A 152 -9.57 6.92 -13.00
C PHE A 152 -8.84 5.58 -13.17
N SER A 153 -7.49 5.60 -13.22
CA SER A 153 -6.67 4.39 -13.21
C SER A 153 -6.35 3.87 -11.80
N GLY A 154 -6.76 4.62 -10.78
CA GLY A 154 -6.48 4.33 -9.38
C GLY A 154 -5.03 4.62 -8.95
N PHE A 155 -4.86 5.00 -7.68
CA PHE A 155 -3.55 5.07 -7.03
C PHE A 155 -3.65 4.53 -5.60
N PRO A 156 -3.63 3.19 -5.43
CA PRO A 156 -3.80 2.53 -4.13
C PRO A 156 -2.55 2.59 -3.24
N TRP A 157 -1.53 3.33 -3.63
CA TRP A 157 -0.27 3.45 -2.90
C TRP A 157 -0.47 3.95 -1.47
N LEU A 158 0.14 3.27 -0.50
CA LEU A 158 0.10 3.58 0.93
C LEU A 158 -1.33 3.82 1.48
N PRO A 159 -2.24 2.82 1.48
CA PRO A 159 -3.40 2.87 2.35
C PRO A 159 -2.93 2.97 3.80
N LEU A 160 -3.75 3.53 4.70
CA LEU A 160 -3.34 3.71 6.10
C LEU A 160 -2.90 2.38 6.76
N ALA A 161 -3.51 1.28 6.36
CA ALA A 161 -3.15 -0.08 6.76
C ALA A 161 -1.68 -0.44 6.47
N ALA A 162 -1.09 0.09 5.39
CA ALA A 162 0.30 -0.20 5.02
C ALA A 162 1.31 0.33 6.04
N SER A 163 0.92 1.30 6.88
CA SER A 163 1.74 1.74 8.01
C SER A 163 2.05 0.61 9.00
N GLN A 164 1.19 -0.42 9.06
CA GLN A 164 1.27 -1.51 10.02
C GLN A 164 1.97 -2.78 9.49
N TRP A 165 2.66 -2.70 8.37
CA TRP A 165 3.22 -3.85 7.67
C TRP A 165 4.19 -4.71 8.51
N GLU A 166 4.85 -4.13 9.53
CA GLU A 166 5.71 -4.83 10.49
C GLU A 166 5.02 -5.08 11.85
N ARG A 167 3.71 -4.84 11.95
CA ARG A 167 2.94 -4.94 13.20
C ARG A 167 1.89 -6.05 13.10
N PRO A 168 2.26 -7.31 13.39
CA PRO A 168 1.42 -8.48 13.10
C PRO A 168 0.08 -8.49 13.82
N ILE A 169 -0.06 -7.73 14.92
CA ILE A 169 -1.30 -7.69 15.71
C ILE A 169 -2.50 -7.26 14.87
N LEU A 170 -2.42 -6.10 14.21
CA LEU A 170 -3.53 -5.60 13.40
C LEU A 170 -3.64 -6.33 12.06
N LEU A 171 -2.53 -6.82 11.52
CA LEU A 171 -2.51 -7.52 10.24
C LEU A 171 -3.52 -8.67 10.18
N GLN A 172 -3.75 -9.38 11.31
CA GLN A 172 -4.62 -10.55 11.28
C GLN A 172 -6.06 -10.24 10.91
N SER A 173 -6.54 -9.04 11.15
CA SER A 173 -7.88 -8.60 10.75
C SER A 173 -8.06 -8.60 9.23
N ALA A 174 -6.98 -8.42 8.46
CA ALA A 174 -7.05 -8.39 7.00
C ALA A 174 -7.52 -9.72 6.38
N ALA A 175 -7.34 -10.86 7.06
CA ALA A 175 -7.88 -12.12 6.59
C ALA A 175 -9.43 -12.18 6.59
N PHE A 176 -10.08 -11.26 7.30
CA PHE A 176 -11.54 -11.13 7.35
C PHE A 176 -12.05 -9.95 6.52
N THR A 177 -11.46 -8.80 6.70
CA THR A 177 -11.97 -7.52 6.20
C THR A 177 -11.21 -6.99 4.99
N GLY A 178 -10.13 -7.67 4.55
CA GLY A 178 -9.09 -7.04 3.77
C GLY A 178 -8.35 -5.98 4.61
N PHE A 179 -7.41 -5.30 4.05
CA PHE A 179 -6.69 -4.22 4.73
C PHE A 179 -7.61 -3.05 5.15
N TRP A 180 -8.80 -2.99 4.60
CA TRP A 180 -9.84 -2.00 4.91
C TRP A 180 -10.18 -1.93 6.41
N GLY A 181 -10.26 -3.10 7.07
CA GLY A 181 -10.51 -3.16 8.51
C GLY A 181 -9.38 -2.58 9.34
N ILE A 182 -8.12 -2.71 8.90
CA ILE A 182 -6.98 -2.10 9.57
C ILE A 182 -7.08 -0.58 9.52
N SER A 183 -7.31 -0.01 8.33
CA SER A 183 -7.52 1.44 8.15
C SER A 183 -8.69 1.95 8.99
N PHE A 184 -9.81 1.18 9.02
CA PHE A 184 -10.97 1.48 9.85
C PHE A 184 -10.61 1.55 11.35
N ILE A 185 -9.94 0.53 11.88
CA ILE A 185 -9.55 0.46 13.30
C ILE A 185 -8.64 1.62 13.67
N LEU A 186 -7.66 1.95 12.84
CA LEU A 186 -6.74 3.05 13.07
C LEU A 186 -7.47 4.40 13.14
N ILE A 187 -8.38 4.67 12.20
CA ILE A 187 -9.17 5.91 12.20
C ILE A 187 -10.18 5.93 13.35
N PHE A 188 -10.82 4.80 13.64
CA PHE A 188 -11.73 4.70 14.79
C PHE A 188 -11.00 4.96 16.11
N PHE A 189 -9.77 4.48 16.24
CA PHE A 189 -8.91 4.77 17.40
C PHE A 189 -8.54 6.26 17.48
N ASN A 190 -8.16 6.90 16.37
CA ASN A 190 -7.90 8.35 16.31
C ASN A 190 -9.10 9.16 16.79
N LEU A 191 -10.31 8.81 16.34
CA LEU A 191 -11.55 9.47 16.73
C LEU A 191 -11.86 9.25 18.22
N GLY A 192 -11.76 8.01 18.68
CA GLY A 192 -11.98 7.66 20.09
C GLY A 192 -11.01 8.36 21.02
N LEU A 193 -9.72 8.37 20.67
CA LEU A 193 -8.69 9.04 21.46
C LEU A 193 -8.88 10.57 21.45
N ALA A 194 -9.22 11.18 20.32
CA ALA A 194 -9.50 12.62 20.26
C ALA A 194 -10.68 12.99 21.18
N LEU A 195 -11.76 12.19 21.18
CA LEU A 195 -12.90 12.40 22.06
C LEU A 195 -12.53 12.17 23.54
N TYR A 196 -11.71 11.18 23.82
CA TYR A 196 -11.21 10.92 25.18
C TYR A 196 -10.36 12.08 25.70
N LEU A 197 -9.42 12.60 24.91
CA LEU A 197 -8.58 13.75 25.29
C LEU A 197 -9.43 15.00 25.59
N VAL A 198 -10.46 15.24 24.80
CA VAL A 198 -11.40 16.35 25.05
C VAL A 198 -12.11 16.18 26.40
N ARG A 199 -12.57 14.97 26.72
CA ARG A 199 -13.23 14.66 28.00
C ARG A 199 -12.26 14.74 29.17
N LEU A 200 -11.03 14.28 29.00
CA LEU A 200 -10.00 14.34 30.02
C LEU A 200 -9.71 15.79 30.42
N VAL A 201 -9.57 16.71 29.46
CA VAL A 201 -9.43 18.14 29.72
C VAL A 201 -10.67 18.71 30.42
N GLY A 202 -11.88 18.31 30.03
CA GLY A 202 -13.14 18.69 30.67
C GLY A 202 -13.23 18.19 32.11
N PHE A 203 -12.78 16.96 32.37
CA PHE A 203 -12.75 16.37 33.73
C PHE A 203 -11.79 17.13 34.64
N VAL A 204 -10.55 17.41 34.19
CA VAL A 204 -9.57 18.17 34.96
C VAL A 204 -10.15 19.55 35.34
N ARG A 205 -11.00 20.13 34.51
CA ARG A 205 -11.74 21.36 34.76
C ARG A 205 -13.05 21.16 35.56
N ARG A 206 -13.28 19.96 36.11
CA ARG A 206 -14.49 19.54 36.85
C ARG A 206 -15.82 19.69 36.08
N ARG A 207 -15.78 19.57 34.74
CA ARG A 207 -16.97 19.75 33.89
C ARG A 207 -17.59 18.45 33.37
N ASN A 208 -16.83 17.35 33.26
CA ASN A 208 -17.30 16.10 32.63
C ASN A 208 -16.75 14.84 33.33
N GLY A 209 -17.45 13.71 33.19
CA GLY A 209 -16.95 12.39 33.59
C GLY A 209 -15.84 11.87 32.69
N ARG A 210 -15.00 10.96 33.20
CA ARG A 210 -13.86 10.35 32.44
C ARG A 210 -14.29 9.33 31.41
N PHE A 211 -15.47 8.74 31.52
CA PHE A 211 -15.90 7.62 30.69
C PHE A 211 -16.15 8.04 29.25
N CYS A 212 -15.43 7.39 28.29
CA CYS A 212 -15.53 7.61 26.85
C CYS A 212 -15.71 6.26 26.15
N PRO A 213 -16.95 5.80 25.93
CA PRO A 213 -17.22 4.48 25.38
C PRO A 213 -16.59 4.28 24.01
N GLU A 214 -16.48 5.32 23.17
CA GLU A 214 -15.85 5.26 21.86
C GLU A 214 -14.37 4.87 21.94
N PHE A 215 -13.66 5.41 22.92
CA PHE A 215 -12.24 5.08 23.14
C PHE A 215 -12.07 3.64 23.67
N TYR A 216 -12.90 3.25 24.64
CA TYR A 216 -12.86 1.87 25.16
C TYR A 216 -13.24 0.84 24.09
N LEU A 217 -14.21 1.15 23.23
CA LEU A 217 -14.54 0.27 22.11
C LEU A 217 -13.37 0.15 21.11
N ALA A 218 -12.63 1.23 20.87
CA ALA A 218 -11.42 1.17 20.04
C ALA A 218 -10.34 0.26 20.65
N LEU A 219 -10.17 0.31 21.99
CA LEU A 219 -9.26 -0.62 22.68
C LEU A 219 -9.73 -2.08 22.57
N VAL A 220 -11.05 -2.34 22.59
CA VAL A 220 -11.60 -3.67 22.36
C VAL A 220 -11.24 -4.20 20.97
N PHE A 221 -11.33 -3.37 19.93
CA PHE A 221 -10.93 -3.78 18.58
C PHE A 221 -9.42 -4.11 18.49
N LEU A 222 -8.56 -3.33 19.16
CA LEU A 222 -7.14 -3.66 19.25
C LEU A 222 -6.90 -4.97 20.02
N PHE A 223 -7.62 -5.19 21.10
CA PHE A 223 -7.52 -6.44 21.86
C PHE A 223 -7.96 -7.66 21.04
N LEU A 224 -9.04 -7.53 20.27
CA LEU A 224 -9.49 -8.60 19.35
C LEU A 224 -8.42 -8.92 18.29
N GLY A 225 -7.72 -7.91 17.78
CA GLY A 225 -6.55 -8.09 16.90
C GLY A 225 -5.43 -8.88 17.59
N SER A 226 -5.11 -8.55 18.85
CA SER A 226 -4.11 -9.26 19.65
C SER A 226 -4.50 -10.71 19.92
N PHE A 227 -5.77 -10.98 20.22
CA PHE A 227 -6.30 -12.33 20.38
C PHE A 227 -6.24 -13.12 19.07
N GLY A 228 -6.55 -12.46 17.94
CA GLY A 228 -6.38 -13.03 16.60
C GLY A 228 -4.94 -13.49 16.35
N LEU A 229 -3.95 -12.64 16.69
CA LEU A 229 -2.54 -12.99 16.58
C LEU A 229 -2.18 -14.19 17.47
N TYR A 230 -2.60 -14.19 18.73
CA TYR A 230 -2.36 -15.31 19.63
C TYR A 230 -2.90 -16.62 19.05
N ARG A 231 -4.13 -16.64 18.57
CA ARG A 231 -4.72 -17.83 17.94
C ARG A 231 -4.02 -18.28 16.66
N THR A 232 -3.47 -17.35 15.88
CA THR A 232 -2.70 -17.71 14.70
C THR A 232 -1.30 -18.21 15.04
N ALA A 233 -0.65 -17.62 16.03
CA ALA A 233 0.68 -18.02 16.49
C ALA A 233 0.67 -19.39 17.18
N THR A 234 -0.39 -19.67 17.97
CA THR A 234 -0.56 -20.97 18.61
C THR A 234 -1.17 -22.00 17.66
N GLY A 235 -0.59 -23.20 17.62
CA GLY A 235 -1.11 -24.33 16.83
C GLY A 235 -0.79 -24.24 15.33
N GLN A 236 0.19 -23.46 14.92
CA GLN A 236 0.74 -23.53 13.55
C GLN A 236 1.31 -24.94 13.30
N LYS A 237 0.99 -25.49 12.13
CA LYS A 237 1.52 -26.77 11.67
C LYS A 237 2.34 -26.52 10.41
N ARG A 238 3.54 -26.00 10.60
CA ARG A 238 4.41 -25.64 9.49
C ARG A 238 4.99 -26.91 8.85
N GLU A 239 5.07 -26.87 7.53
CA GLU A 239 5.76 -27.90 6.74
C GLU A 239 6.68 -27.21 5.73
N PRO A 240 7.85 -27.78 5.43
CA PRO A 240 8.71 -27.30 4.38
C PRO A 240 7.96 -27.23 3.06
N LEU A 241 8.16 -26.16 2.30
CA LEU A 241 7.58 -25.97 0.99
C LEU A 241 8.62 -26.19 -0.11
N MET A 242 9.69 -25.40 -0.10
CA MET A 242 10.81 -25.49 -1.05
C MET A 242 12.00 -24.64 -0.60
N ARG A 243 13.14 -24.87 -1.23
CA ARG A 243 14.33 -24.01 -1.16
C ARG A 243 14.30 -23.08 -2.37
N ALA A 244 13.89 -21.83 -2.15
CA ALA A 244 13.75 -20.83 -3.20
C ALA A 244 15.05 -20.06 -3.38
N GLY A 245 15.74 -20.22 -4.51
CA GLY A 245 16.84 -19.36 -4.91
C GLY A 245 16.30 -18.01 -5.38
N VAL A 246 16.83 -16.93 -4.86
CA VAL A 246 16.43 -15.56 -5.20
C VAL A 246 17.64 -14.80 -5.70
N THR A 247 17.56 -14.25 -6.91
CA THR A 247 18.62 -13.38 -7.46
C THR A 247 18.17 -11.95 -7.53
N GLN A 248 19.10 -11.05 -7.26
CA GLN A 248 18.98 -9.61 -7.41
C GLN A 248 20.14 -9.11 -8.27
N PRO A 249 19.99 -9.07 -9.60
CA PRO A 249 21.09 -8.68 -10.51
C PRO A 249 21.52 -7.22 -10.36
N TYR A 250 20.65 -6.38 -9.81
CA TYR A 250 20.88 -4.96 -9.57
C TYR A 250 21.36 -4.23 -10.83
N ILE A 251 20.59 -4.40 -11.93
CA ILE A 251 20.85 -3.80 -13.22
C ILE A 251 20.27 -2.39 -13.24
N PRO A 252 21.09 -1.34 -13.45
CA PRO A 252 20.59 0.02 -13.53
C PRO A 252 19.59 0.18 -14.70
N GLN A 253 18.50 0.91 -14.46
CA GLN A 253 17.44 1.05 -15.44
C GLN A 253 17.92 1.71 -16.74
N VAL A 254 18.90 2.62 -16.67
CA VAL A 254 19.43 3.37 -17.82
C VAL A 254 20.17 2.51 -18.84
N ILE A 255 20.77 1.38 -18.42
CA ILE A 255 21.49 0.45 -19.31
C ILE A 255 20.69 -0.77 -19.71
N LYS A 256 19.55 -1.00 -19.06
CA LYS A 256 18.80 -2.25 -19.17
C LYS A 256 18.38 -2.61 -20.60
N TRP A 257 18.08 -1.61 -21.40
CA TRP A 257 17.60 -1.77 -22.77
C TRP A 257 18.64 -1.33 -23.80
N ASP A 258 19.88 -1.06 -23.38
CA ASP A 258 20.98 -0.75 -24.30
C ASP A 258 21.51 -2.04 -24.93
N PRO A 259 21.43 -2.20 -26.27
CA PRO A 259 21.94 -3.40 -26.93
C PRO A 259 23.43 -3.64 -26.70
N SER A 260 24.23 -2.60 -26.48
CA SER A 260 25.66 -2.71 -26.20
C SER A 260 25.97 -3.36 -24.84
N GLU A 261 25.05 -3.22 -23.87
CA GLU A 261 25.15 -3.77 -22.52
C GLU A 261 24.54 -5.18 -22.39
N ALA A 262 23.83 -5.66 -23.42
CA ALA A 262 23.10 -6.92 -23.35
C ALA A 262 23.96 -8.10 -22.88
N ARG A 263 25.20 -8.20 -23.38
CA ARG A 263 26.14 -9.27 -23.00
C ARG A 263 26.56 -9.18 -21.52
N SER A 264 26.84 -7.98 -21.05
CA SER A 264 27.22 -7.69 -19.65
C SER A 264 26.08 -8.03 -18.69
N ILE A 265 24.85 -7.68 -19.09
CA ILE A 265 23.61 -7.99 -18.34
C ILE A 265 23.43 -9.50 -18.22
N LEU A 266 23.52 -10.24 -19.34
CA LEU A 266 23.36 -11.70 -19.35
C LEU A 266 24.46 -12.39 -18.53
N ASP A 267 25.72 -11.97 -18.64
CA ASP A 267 26.82 -12.50 -17.81
C ASP A 267 26.56 -12.25 -16.33
N THR A 268 26.06 -11.08 -15.97
CA THR A 268 25.70 -10.73 -14.59
C THR A 268 24.62 -11.65 -14.03
N ILE A 269 23.54 -11.88 -14.80
CA ILE A 269 22.42 -12.76 -14.39
C ILE A 269 22.92 -14.20 -14.26
N TYR A 270 23.70 -14.68 -15.24
CA TYR A 270 24.27 -16.02 -15.25
C TYR A 270 25.11 -16.26 -14.01
N ARG A 271 26.12 -15.41 -13.74
CA ARG A 271 27.02 -15.55 -12.57
C ARG A 271 26.25 -15.46 -11.26
N THR A 272 25.35 -14.49 -11.10
CA THR A 272 24.56 -14.35 -9.88
C THR A 272 23.70 -15.59 -9.63
N THR A 273 23.19 -16.21 -10.69
CA THR A 273 22.39 -17.44 -10.60
C THR A 273 23.26 -18.64 -10.24
N LEU A 274 24.37 -18.86 -10.98
CA LEU A 274 25.22 -20.05 -10.79
C LEU A 274 25.98 -20.04 -9.48
N ASN A 275 26.26 -18.87 -8.90
CA ASN A 275 26.85 -18.77 -7.55
C ASN A 275 25.96 -19.40 -6.46
N LEU A 276 24.66 -19.56 -6.73
CA LEU A 276 23.72 -20.20 -5.80
C LEU A 276 23.58 -21.71 -6.02
N LYS A 277 24.20 -22.28 -7.07
CA LYS A 277 24.10 -23.71 -7.39
C LYS A 277 24.52 -24.62 -6.24
N ALA A 278 25.62 -24.30 -5.57
CA ALA A 278 26.12 -25.07 -4.42
C ALA A 278 25.16 -25.07 -3.21
N LEU A 279 24.21 -24.15 -3.17
CA LEU A 279 23.16 -24.11 -2.16
C LEU A 279 21.92 -24.91 -2.57
N GLU A 280 21.96 -25.63 -3.68
CA GLU A 280 20.93 -26.56 -4.17
C GLU A 280 19.48 -25.97 -4.08
N PRO A 281 19.18 -24.86 -4.76
CA PRO A 281 17.83 -24.33 -4.80
C PRO A 281 16.89 -25.30 -5.51
N THR A 282 15.72 -25.57 -4.94
CA THR A 282 14.68 -26.38 -5.61
C THR A 282 14.09 -25.65 -6.82
N VAL A 283 13.99 -24.34 -6.74
CA VAL A 283 13.49 -23.44 -7.80
C VAL A 283 14.22 -22.10 -7.69
N MET A 284 14.66 -21.56 -8.80
CA MET A 284 15.25 -20.23 -8.89
C MET A 284 14.22 -19.19 -9.28
N PHE A 285 14.26 -18.01 -8.69
CA PHE A 285 13.36 -16.89 -8.97
C PHE A 285 14.13 -15.64 -9.38
N TRP A 286 13.81 -15.11 -10.57
CA TRP A 286 14.41 -13.90 -11.12
C TRP A 286 13.39 -12.75 -11.17
N PRO A 287 13.81 -11.49 -10.98
CA PRO A 287 12.90 -10.35 -10.93
C PRO A 287 12.23 -10.02 -12.27
N GLU A 288 11.44 -8.95 -12.27
CA GLU A 288 10.67 -8.44 -13.42
C GLU A 288 11.56 -8.06 -14.60
N ALA A 289 11.13 -8.51 -15.81
CA ALA A 289 11.75 -8.16 -17.09
C ALA A 289 13.28 -8.20 -17.03
N VAL A 290 13.84 -9.26 -16.45
CA VAL A 290 15.26 -9.33 -16.09
C VAL A 290 16.18 -9.39 -17.32
N THR A 291 15.72 -10.02 -18.41
CA THR A 291 16.48 -10.19 -19.66
C THR A 291 16.42 -8.93 -20.54
N PRO A 292 17.51 -8.64 -21.30
CA PRO A 292 17.55 -7.47 -22.19
C PRO A 292 16.71 -7.64 -23.49
N LEU A 293 16.28 -8.87 -23.78
CA LEU A 293 15.43 -9.20 -24.95
C LEU A 293 14.24 -10.04 -24.51
N ALA A 294 13.24 -10.15 -25.39
CA ALA A 294 12.06 -10.98 -25.15
C ALA A 294 12.44 -12.46 -24.97
N VAL A 295 11.88 -13.10 -23.95
CA VAL A 295 12.07 -14.55 -23.69
C VAL A 295 11.24 -15.37 -24.67
N LEU A 296 9.97 -15.00 -24.85
CA LEU A 296 9.09 -15.57 -25.87
C LEU A 296 9.10 -14.65 -27.10
N GLY A 297 9.26 -15.22 -28.29
CA GLY A 297 9.39 -14.49 -29.56
C GLY A 297 10.85 -14.19 -29.99
N ASN A 298 11.86 -14.58 -29.17
CA ASN A 298 13.27 -14.51 -29.53
C ASN A 298 13.97 -15.83 -29.22
N ALA A 299 14.21 -16.67 -30.24
CA ALA A 299 14.77 -18.01 -30.08
C ALA A 299 16.16 -18.02 -29.40
N SER A 300 17.00 -17.01 -29.63
CA SER A 300 18.32 -16.91 -29.01
C SER A 300 18.21 -16.67 -27.50
N MET A 301 17.31 -15.76 -27.08
CA MET A 301 17.08 -15.46 -25.66
C MET A 301 16.44 -16.65 -24.95
N GLN A 302 15.42 -17.29 -25.58
CA GLN A 302 14.82 -18.51 -25.04
C GLN A 302 15.88 -19.60 -24.81
N GLY A 303 16.70 -19.89 -25.84
CA GLY A 303 17.76 -20.90 -25.75
C GLY A 303 18.81 -20.57 -24.68
N TRP A 304 19.08 -19.27 -24.45
CA TRP A 304 19.99 -18.85 -23.37
C TRP A 304 19.39 -19.13 -21.98
N VAL A 305 18.12 -18.77 -21.74
CA VAL A 305 17.46 -19.03 -20.43
C VAL A 305 17.36 -20.55 -20.17
N GLU A 306 17.03 -21.34 -21.20
CA GLU A 306 17.01 -22.82 -21.10
C GLU A 306 18.39 -23.39 -20.76
N THR A 307 19.47 -22.81 -21.32
CA THR A 307 20.83 -23.19 -20.99
C THR A 307 21.16 -22.89 -19.53
N VAL A 308 20.81 -21.70 -19.04
CA VAL A 308 21.03 -21.34 -17.61
C VAL A 308 20.28 -22.30 -16.68
N SER A 309 19.05 -22.70 -17.02
CA SER A 309 18.27 -23.66 -16.23
C SER A 309 18.95 -25.04 -16.18
N ARG A 310 19.48 -25.51 -17.31
CA ARG A 310 20.26 -26.77 -17.39
C ARG A 310 21.56 -26.69 -16.59
N ASP A 311 22.32 -25.59 -16.73
CA ASP A 311 23.60 -25.41 -16.03
C ASP A 311 23.38 -25.31 -14.51
N LEU A 312 22.27 -24.70 -14.07
CA LEU A 312 21.88 -24.63 -12.67
C LEU A 312 21.39 -25.99 -12.13
N ASP A 313 20.82 -26.83 -12.99
CA ASP A 313 20.12 -28.08 -12.68
C ASP A 313 18.86 -27.86 -11.82
N ALA A 314 18.14 -26.74 -12.05
CA ALA A 314 16.90 -26.40 -11.35
C ALA A 314 15.96 -25.57 -12.24
N PRO A 315 14.63 -25.69 -12.06
CA PRO A 315 13.68 -24.80 -12.72
C PRO A 315 13.90 -23.34 -12.37
N ILE A 316 13.67 -22.47 -13.35
CA ILE A 316 13.73 -21.00 -13.19
C ILE A 316 12.34 -20.42 -13.44
N VAL A 317 11.84 -19.64 -12.47
CA VAL A 317 10.69 -18.75 -12.63
C VAL A 317 11.22 -17.34 -12.83
N LEU A 318 10.92 -16.72 -13.96
CA LEU A 318 11.52 -15.43 -14.31
C LEU A 318 10.52 -14.43 -14.86
N GLY A 319 10.69 -13.17 -14.50
CA GLY A 319 10.06 -12.04 -15.18
C GLY A 319 10.78 -11.73 -16.50
N GLY A 320 10.06 -11.66 -17.59
CA GLY A 320 10.59 -11.40 -18.94
C GLY A 320 9.53 -10.82 -19.85
N ILE A 321 9.91 -10.50 -21.08
CA ILE A 321 9.00 -9.98 -22.09
C ILE A 321 8.56 -11.13 -23.00
N ALA A 322 7.25 -11.17 -23.33
CA ALA A 322 6.71 -11.97 -24.41
C ALA A 322 6.39 -11.06 -25.60
N PHE A 323 6.78 -11.49 -26.78
CA PHE A 323 6.43 -10.88 -28.05
C PHE A 323 5.62 -11.88 -28.87
N SER A 324 4.53 -11.40 -29.46
CA SER A 324 3.70 -12.12 -30.43
C SER A 324 3.11 -11.15 -31.43
N GLU A 325 2.49 -11.68 -32.49
CA GLU A 325 1.71 -10.90 -33.43
C GLU A 325 0.25 -11.34 -33.35
N ASP A 326 -0.68 -10.41 -33.51
CA ASP A 326 -2.09 -10.72 -33.65
C ASP A 326 -2.42 -11.20 -35.07
N ASP A 327 -3.66 -11.63 -35.31
CA ASP A 327 -4.15 -12.11 -36.63
C ASP A 327 -4.05 -11.03 -37.73
N GLY A 328 -3.88 -9.76 -37.36
CA GLY A 328 -3.69 -8.63 -38.27
C GLY A 328 -2.22 -8.26 -38.52
N GLY A 329 -1.28 -8.96 -37.87
CA GLY A 329 0.16 -8.64 -37.94
C GLY A 329 0.59 -7.48 -37.04
N ALA A 330 -0.25 -7.05 -36.09
CA ALA A 330 0.14 -6.05 -35.10
C ALA A 330 0.97 -6.68 -33.99
N GLU A 331 2.06 -6.01 -33.60
CA GLU A 331 2.94 -6.45 -32.53
C GLU A 331 2.26 -6.36 -31.16
N LEU A 332 2.29 -7.45 -30.40
CA LEU A 332 1.79 -7.55 -29.04
C LEU A 332 2.97 -7.80 -28.08
N TRP A 333 3.18 -6.86 -27.18
CA TRP A 333 4.23 -6.94 -26.17
C TRP A 333 3.62 -7.12 -24.79
N HIS A 334 4.01 -8.20 -24.08
CA HIS A 334 3.52 -8.49 -22.75
C HIS A 334 4.66 -8.51 -21.72
N ASN A 335 4.48 -7.84 -20.60
CA ASN A 335 5.31 -8.06 -19.42
C ASN A 335 4.85 -9.34 -18.73
N SER A 336 5.72 -10.35 -18.63
CA SER A 336 5.30 -11.72 -18.33
C SER A 336 6.18 -12.40 -17.30
N VAL A 337 5.66 -13.50 -16.69
CA VAL A 337 6.42 -14.43 -15.86
C VAL A 337 6.36 -15.80 -16.51
N PHE A 338 7.54 -16.40 -16.68
CA PHE A 338 7.73 -17.69 -17.31
C PHE A 338 8.26 -18.73 -16.34
N LEU A 339 8.03 -20.01 -16.65
CA LEU A 339 8.67 -21.15 -16.03
C LEU A 339 9.53 -21.87 -17.08
N VAL A 340 10.81 -22.02 -16.77
CA VAL A 340 11.75 -22.78 -17.61
C VAL A 340 12.27 -23.97 -16.80
N LYS A 341 12.23 -25.15 -17.38
CA LYS A 341 12.65 -26.41 -16.74
C LYS A 341 13.92 -26.94 -17.39
N PRO A 342 14.82 -27.56 -16.62
CA PRO A 342 16.09 -28.11 -17.16
C PRO A 342 15.88 -29.15 -18.26
N ASP A 343 14.86 -29.97 -18.13
CA ASP A 343 14.53 -31.12 -19.00
C ASP A 343 13.67 -30.76 -20.22
N THR A 344 12.68 -29.87 -20.02
CA THR A 344 11.66 -29.59 -21.04
C THR A 344 11.71 -28.19 -21.61
N GLY A 345 12.60 -27.32 -21.09
CA GLY A 345 12.75 -25.94 -21.52
C GLY A 345 11.61 -25.03 -21.09
N LEU A 346 11.28 -24.05 -21.93
CA LEU A 346 10.25 -23.05 -21.67
C LEU A 346 8.85 -23.68 -21.61
N SER A 347 8.15 -23.46 -20.50
CA SER A 347 6.75 -23.92 -20.35
C SER A 347 5.82 -23.15 -21.30
N PRO A 348 4.85 -23.84 -21.93
CA PRO A 348 3.85 -23.17 -22.77
C PRO A 348 2.87 -22.30 -21.97
N VAL A 349 2.75 -22.54 -20.66
CA VAL A 349 1.92 -21.72 -19.75
C VAL A 349 2.78 -20.67 -19.12
N PHE A 350 2.38 -19.42 -19.26
CA PHE A 350 3.01 -18.25 -18.65
C PHE A 350 1.96 -17.26 -18.16
N TYR A 351 2.37 -16.35 -17.33
CA TYR A 351 1.54 -15.26 -16.81
C TYR A 351 1.89 -13.96 -17.52
N SER A 352 0.89 -13.20 -17.98
CA SER A 352 1.07 -11.83 -18.48
C SER A 352 0.42 -10.82 -17.54
N LYS A 353 1.08 -9.69 -17.34
CA LYS A 353 0.62 -8.61 -16.48
C LYS A 353 -0.77 -8.12 -16.87
N ARG A 354 -1.71 -8.17 -15.93
CA ARG A 354 -3.11 -7.82 -16.14
C ARG A 354 -3.40 -6.33 -15.89
N HIS A 355 -2.65 -5.72 -14.99
CA HIS A 355 -2.83 -4.32 -14.62
C HIS A 355 -1.57 -3.52 -14.92
N LEU A 356 -1.61 -2.84 -16.06
CA LEU A 356 -0.49 -2.03 -16.56
C LEU A 356 -0.35 -0.73 -15.79
N VAL A 357 0.88 -0.25 -15.65
CA VAL A 357 1.19 1.03 -14.99
C VAL A 357 0.87 2.18 -15.93
N PRO A 358 -0.07 3.08 -15.55
CA PRO A 358 -0.34 4.28 -16.34
C PRO A 358 0.92 5.13 -16.48
N PHE A 359 1.17 5.63 -17.69
CA PHE A 359 2.36 6.41 -18.06
C PHE A 359 3.71 5.68 -17.92
N GLY A 360 3.71 4.42 -17.49
CA GLY A 360 4.91 3.56 -17.44
C GLY A 360 4.89 2.46 -18.49
N GLU A 361 3.73 1.87 -18.73
CA GLU A 361 3.53 0.74 -19.66
C GLU A 361 2.47 1.02 -20.72
N TYR A 362 1.65 2.05 -20.53
CA TYR A 362 0.72 2.57 -21.52
C TYR A 362 0.39 4.04 -21.24
N ILE A 363 -0.12 4.76 -22.24
CA ILE A 363 -0.56 6.15 -22.08
C ILE A 363 -2.09 6.19 -22.00
N PRO A 364 -2.67 6.51 -20.81
CA PRO A 364 -4.10 6.64 -20.68
C PRO A 364 -4.68 7.69 -21.65
N LEU A 365 -5.79 7.36 -22.32
CA LEU A 365 -6.46 8.27 -23.23
C LEU A 365 -5.53 8.87 -24.33
N ARG A 366 -4.51 8.13 -24.79
CA ARG A 366 -3.54 8.56 -25.83
C ARG A 366 -4.24 9.22 -27.01
N ARG A 367 -5.43 8.71 -27.39
CA ARG A 367 -6.23 9.28 -28.48
C ARG A 367 -6.63 10.75 -28.27
N PHE A 368 -6.86 11.14 -27.00
CA PHE A 368 -7.27 12.50 -26.62
C PHE A 368 -6.09 13.38 -26.20
N PHE A 369 -5.01 12.77 -25.72
CA PHE A 369 -3.82 13.46 -25.22
C PHE A 369 -2.53 12.96 -25.92
N PRO A 370 -2.41 13.07 -27.25
CA PRO A 370 -1.23 12.57 -27.98
C PRO A 370 0.08 13.26 -27.56
N TRP A 371 -0.01 14.49 -27.05
CA TRP A 371 1.14 15.23 -26.54
C TRP A 371 1.73 14.62 -25.24
N ALA A 372 0.97 13.83 -24.49
CA ALA A 372 1.46 13.15 -23.28
C ALA A 372 2.63 12.19 -23.57
N ALA A 373 2.69 11.62 -24.77
CA ALA A 373 3.79 10.77 -25.22
C ALA A 373 5.16 11.48 -25.22
N LYS A 374 5.19 12.83 -25.30
CA LYS A 374 6.43 13.60 -25.26
C LYS A 374 7.07 13.67 -23.87
N PHE A 375 6.29 13.38 -22.83
CA PHE A 375 6.73 13.46 -21.42
C PHE A 375 6.94 12.09 -20.79
N VAL A 376 6.68 11.02 -21.52
CA VAL A 376 6.72 9.64 -21.02
C VAL A 376 7.61 8.82 -21.96
N PRO A 377 8.75 8.29 -21.47
CA PRO A 377 9.70 7.53 -22.30
C PRO A 377 9.20 6.08 -22.51
N ILE A 378 8.04 5.91 -23.17
CA ILE A 378 7.53 4.60 -23.54
C ILE A 378 7.72 4.40 -25.04
N GLY A 379 8.47 3.36 -25.43
CA GLY A 379 8.69 3.01 -26.83
C GLY A 379 7.44 2.47 -27.55
N GLY A 380 6.47 1.92 -26.79
CA GLY A 380 5.21 1.36 -27.25
C GLY A 380 4.33 0.99 -26.06
N ASP A 381 3.01 0.80 -26.28
CA ASP A 381 2.12 0.34 -25.22
C ASP A 381 2.24 -1.17 -25.05
N PHE A 382 2.35 -1.64 -23.82
CA PHE A 382 2.22 -3.06 -23.51
C PHE A 382 0.76 -3.51 -23.64
N THR A 383 0.57 -4.79 -23.94
CA THR A 383 -0.74 -5.44 -23.99
C THR A 383 -1.01 -6.15 -22.66
N PRO A 384 -2.15 -5.90 -22.00
CA PRO A 384 -2.48 -6.58 -20.76
C PRO A 384 -2.81 -8.06 -20.99
N GLY A 385 -2.51 -8.92 -20.01
CA GLY A 385 -3.02 -10.28 -19.94
C GLY A 385 -4.46 -10.32 -19.42
N ASP A 386 -5.12 -11.45 -19.58
CA ASP A 386 -6.53 -11.67 -19.22
C ASP A 386 -6.74 -12.75 -18.14
N THR A 387 -5.75 -13.62 -17.93
CA THR A 387 -5.82 -14.77 -17.02
C THR A 387 -4.83 -14.67 -15.85
N SER A 388 -5.05 -15.47 -14.81
CA SER A 388 -4.10 -15.60 -13.69
C SER A 388 -2.86 -16.44 -14.03
N GLY A 389 -2.84 -17.14 -15.16
CA GLY A 389 -1.68 -17.85 -15.69
C GLY A 389 -0.91 -18.65 -14.64
N LEU A 390 -1.59 -19.53 -13.87
CA LEU A 390 -0.94 -20.27 -12.78
C LEU A 390 0.15 -21.19 -13.32
N LEU A 391 1.36 -21.07 -12.75
CA LEU A 391 2.50 -21.90 -13.11
C LEU A 391 2.54 -23.17 -12.25
N SER A 392 2.64 -24.33 -12.90
CA SER A 392 2.76 -25.63 -12.22
C SER A 392 4.23 -25.99 -12.01
N VAL A 393 4.72 -25.77 -10.78
CA VAL A 393 6.08 -26.06 -10.39
C VAL A 393 6.14 -27.44 -9.74
N ASN A 394 6.85 -28.36 -10.36
CA ASN A 394 7.05 -29.71 -9.83
C ASN A 394 8.13 -29.66 -8.74
N LEU A 395 7.76 -30.00 -7.52
CA LEU A 395 8.64 -30.22 -6.39
C LEU A 395 8.81 -31.75 -6.18
N PRO A 396 9.83 -32.21 -5.45
CA PRO A 396 10.07 -33.66 -5.29
C PRO A 396 8.88 -34.47 -4.80
N GLU A 397 8.08 -33.91 -3.91
CA GLU A 397 6.94 -34.61 -3.27
C GLU A 397 5.55 -34.14 -3.74
N ARG A 398 5.49 -33.04 -4.52
CA ARG A 398 4.22 -32.40 -4.89
C ARG A 398 4.37 -31.45 -6.06
N THR A 399 3.25 -31.16 -6.72
CA THR A 399 3.18 -30.02 -7.64
C THR A 399 2.63 -28.79 -6.91
N LEU A 400 3.33 -27.65 -7.02
CA LEU A 400 2.93 -26.39 -6.44
C LEU A 400 2.30 -25.49 -7.50
N SER A 401 1.11 -24.99 -7.21
CA SER A 401 0.46 -23.95 -8.03
C SER A 401 0.99 -22.58 -7.60
N LEU A 402 1.78 -21.96 -8.47
CA LEU A 402 2.38 -20.64 -8.28
C LEU A 402 1.53 -19.58 -8.98
N GLY A 403 1.07 -18.58 -8.25
CA GLY A 403 0.37 -17.43 -8.79
C GLY A 403 1.28 -16.22 -8.86
N SER A 404 1.43 -15.65 -10.05
CA SER A 404 2.31 -14.51 -10.29
C SER A 404 1.57 -13.17 -10.21
N LEU A 405 2.28 -12.15 -9.72
CA LEU A 405 1.93 -10.73 -9.78
C LEU A 405 3.18 -9.98 -10.23
N ILE A 406 3.02 -9.02 -11.14
CA ILE A 406 4.16 -8.27 -11.66
C ILE A 406 4.12 -6.84 -11.13
N CYS A 407 5.14 -6.49 -10.33
CA CYS A 407 5.43 -5.14 -9.87
C CYS A 407 4.19 -4.49 -9.22
N TYR A 408 3.67 -3.42 -9.79
CA TYR A 408 2.54 -2.63 -9.30
C TYR A 408 1.23 -3.43 -9.07
N GLU A 409 1.15 -4.67 -9.55
CA GLU A 409 -0.06 -5.50 -9.37
C GLU A 409 -0.33 -5.89 -7.92
N ASP A 410 0.71 -6.06 -7.10
CA ASP A 410 0.52 -6.46 -5.70
C ASP A 410 -0.06 -5.33 -4.83
N VAL A 411 -0.11 -4.09 -5.33
CA VAL A 411 -0.81 -3.01 -4.63
C VAL A 411 -2.34 -3.14 -4.74
N TYR A 412 -2.84 -3.90 -5.74
CA TYR A 412 -4.27 -4.15 -5.96
C TYR A 412 -4.71 -5.46 -5.29
N PRO A 413 -5.48 -5.41 -4.20
CA PRO A 413 -5.91 -6.61 -3.47
C PRO A 413 -6.75 -7.56 -4.33
N ALA A 414 -7.54 -7.03 -5.25
CA ALA A 414 -8.38 -7.82 -6.14
C ALA A 414 -7.59 -8.78 -7.03
N LEU A 415 -6.38 -8.41 -7.47
CA LEU A 415 -5.54 -9.26 -8.31
C LEU A 415 -4.99 -10.45 -7.54
N ALA A 416 -4.40 -10.23 -6.36
CA ALA A 416 -3.91 -11.32 -5.50
C ALA A 416 -5.06 -12.23 -5.03
N ARG A 417 -6.21 -11.63 -4.71
CA ARG A 417 -7.43 -12.37 -4.36
C ARG A 417 -7.87 -13.28 -5.51
N ARG A 418 -7.99 -12.76 -6.73
CA ARG A 418 -8.38 -13.53 -7.90
C ARG A 418 -7.41 -14.68 -8.17
N THR A 419 -6.11 -14.40 -8.16
CA THR A 419 -5.05 -15.40 -8.33
C THR A 419 -5.13 -16.51 -7.28
N THR A 420 -5.48 -16.16 -6.03
CA THR A 420 -5.69 -17.15 -4.95
C THR A 420 -6.97 -17.96 -5.14
N LEU A 421 -8.07 -17.35 -5.61
CA LEU A 421 -9.32 -18.06 -5.95
C LEU A 421 -9.13 -19.05 -7.07
N ASP A 422 -8.29 -18.74 -8.05
CA ASP A 422 -7.95 -19.62 -9.17
C ASP A 422 -7.03 -20.78 -8.75
N GLY A 423 -6.55 -20.80 -7.50
CA GLY A 423 -5.86 -21.95 -6.89
C GLY A 423 -4.40 -21.75 -6.52
N ALA A 424 -3.88 -20.52 -6.53
CA ALA A 424 -2.50 -20.27 -6.11
C ALA A 424 -2.25 -20.73 -4.67
N ALA A 425 -1.20 -21.52 -4.46
CA ALA A 425 -0.72 -21.98 -3.16
C ALA A 425 0.40 -21.10 -2.60
N LEU A 426 1.14 -20.44 -3.48
CA LEU A 426 2.17 -19.44 -3.23
C LEU A 426 1.96 -18.27 -4.19
N LEU A 427 2.06 -17.04 -3.70
CA LEU A 427 2.10 -15.84 -4.53
C LEU A 427 3.55 -15.45 -4.80
N TYR A 428 3.88 -15.21 -6.04
CA TYR A 428 5.18 -14.72 -6.48
C TYR A 428 5.06 -13.30 -7.02
N VAL A 429 5.87 -12.38 -6.50
CA VAL A 429 5.90 -10.99 -6.96
C VAL A 429 7.25 -10.71 -7.62
N ALA A 430 7.25 -10.62 -8.94
CA ALA A 430 8.39 -10.17 -9.72
C ALA A 430 8.36 -8.64 -9.85
N THR A 431 9.41 -7.93 -9.44
CA THR A 431 9.40 -6.46 -9.46
C THR A 431 10.72 -5.85 -9.93
N ASN A 432 10.65 -4.61 -10.42
CA ASN A 432 11.82 -3.80 -10.76
C ASN A 432 11.71 -2.41 -10.11
N ASN A 433 12.28 -2.27 -8.92
CA ASN A 433 12.28 -1.01 -8.20
C ASN A 433 13.42 -0.06 -8.61
N ALA A 434 14.32 -0.47 -9.53
CA ALA A 434 15.40 0.38 -10.03
C ALA A 434 14.89 1.66 -10.75
N TRP A 435 13.62 1.68 -11.17
CA TRP A 435 12.95 2.87 -11.70
C TRP A 435 12.88 4.04 -10.71
N TYR A 436 12.86 3.73 -9.41
CA TYR A 436 12.55 4.68 -8.36
C TYR A 436 13.77 5.11 -7.56
N GLY A 437 14.97 4.67 -7.98
CA GLY A 437 16.20 4.88 -7.23
C GLY A 437 16.21 4.15 -5.88
N GLU A 438 17.23 4.43 -5.09
CA GLU A 438 17.34 3.90 -3.72
C GLU A 438 16.50 4.74 -2.76
N GLY A 439 15.75 4.11 -1.86
CA GLY A 439 14.96 4.82 -0.86
C GLY A 439 13.64 4.17 -0.48
N ALA A 440 12.63 5.00 -0.25
CA ALA A 440 11.35 4.61 0.35
C ALA A 440 10.53 3.65 -0.52
N ALA A 441 10.59 3.77 -1.85
CA ALA A 441 9.72 3.05 -2.78
C ALA A 441 9.74 1.53 -2.59
N ALA A 442 10.91 0.93 -2.42
CA ALA A 442 11.05 -0.52 -2.30
C ALA A 442 10.38 -1.07 -1.02
N TYR A 443 10.54 -0.37 0.10
CA TYR A 443 9.90 -0.72 1.37
C TYR A 443 8.39 -0.47 1.34
N GLN A 444 7.95 0.67 0.80
CA GLN A 444 6.54 0.99 0.63
C GLN A 444 5.84 -0.06 -0.25
N HIS A 445 6.51 -0.50 -1.29
CA HIS A 445 6.00 -1.53 -2.19
C HIS A 445 5.92 -2.90 -1.49
N ALA A 446 6.96 -3.29 -0.74
CA ALA A 446 6.98 -4.54 0.04
C ALA A 446 5.85 -4.60 1.09
N ALA A 447 5.47 -3.46 1.67
CA ALA A 447 4.36 -3.39 2.62
C ALA A 447 3.03 -3.89 2.02
N HIS A 448 2.81 -3.69 0.72
CA HIS A 448 1.63 -4.25 0.03
C HIS A 448 1.69 -5.77 -0.06
N SER A 449 2.85 -6.36 -0.36
CA SER A 449 3.03 -7.82 -0.36
C SER A 449 2.69 -8.44 0.99
N VAL A 450 3.03 -7.76 2.11
CA VAL A 450 2.64 -8.21 3.47
C VAL A 450 1.12 -8.25 3.62
N LEU A 451 0.42 -7.22 3.17
CA LEU A 451 -1.05 -7.19 3.20
C LEU A 451 -1.64 -8.32 2.34
N ARG A 452 -1.11 -8.55 1.15
CA ARG A 452 -1.57 -9.65 0.25
C ARG A 452 -1.40 -11.02 0.90
N ALA A 453 -0.30 -11.25 1.62
CA ALA A 453 -0.05 -12.51 2.31
C ALA A 453 -1.14 -12.80 3.36
N VAL A 454 -1.44 -11.82 4.20
CA VAL A 454 -2.43 -11.98 5.29
C VAL A 454 -3.85 -12.07 4.75
N GLU A 455 -4.22 -11.22 3.81
CA GLU A 455 -5.54 -11.20 3.19
C GLU A 455 -5.91 -12.55 2.59
N ASN A 456 -4.96 -13.17 1.89
CA ASN A 456 -5.20 -14.40 1.15
C ASN A 456 -4.78 -15.66 1.89
N ARG A 457 -4.09 -15.53 3.02
CA ARG A 457 -3.49 -16.66 3.73
C ARG A 457 -2.64 -17.51 2.79
N ARG A 458 -1.77 -16.83 2.06
CA ARG A 458 -0.78 -17.42 1.17
C ARG A 458 0.58 -16.79 1.46
N PRO A 459 1.65 -17.61 1.55
CA PRO A 459 2.99 -17.05 1.59
C PRO A 459 3.24 -16.25 0.31
N VAL A 460 4.08 -15.21 0.41
CA VAL A 460 4.50 -14.38 -0.72
C VAL A 460 6.01 -14.42 -0.83
N LEU A 461 6.51 -14.82 -1.99
CA LEU A 461 7.90 -14.66 -2.37
C LEU A 461 8.02 -13.46 -3.31
N ARG A 462 8.92 -12.53 -2.98
CA ARG A 462 9.14 -11.32 -3.76
C ARG A 462 10.60 -11.26 -4.22
N THR A 463 10.82 -10.95 -5.50
CA THR A 463 12.12 -10.69 -6.07
C THR A 463 12.16 -9.31 -6.71
N GLY A 464 13.20 -8.52 -6.41
CA GLY A 464 13.39 -7.18 -6.93
C GLY A 464 14.68 -7.03 -7.72
N ASN A 465 14.62 -6.34 -8.85
CA ASN A 465 15.83 -5.82 -9.47
C ASN A 465 16.13 -4.46 -8.84
N GLY A 466 17.08 -4.42 -7.91
CA GLY A 466 17.42 -3.20 -7.18
C GLY A 466 16.37 -2.76 -6.17
N GLY A 467 16.15 -3.57 -5.13
CA GLY A 467 15.19 -3.23 -4.10
C GLY A 467 14.90 -4.39 -3.15
N TRP A 468 13.72 -4.38 -2.54
CA TRP A 468 13.34 -5.37 -1.53
C TRP A 468 13.05 -6.74 -2.14
N SER A 469 13.86 -7.72 -1.81
CA SER A 469 13.66 -9.15 -2.13
C SER A 469 13.54 -9.93 -0.83
N GLY A 470 12.58 -10.83 -0.72
CA GLY A 470 12.36 -11.59 0.52
C GLY A 470 11.12 -12.45 0.48
N TRP A 471 10.84 -13.20 1.56
CA TRP A 471 9.63 -13.96 1.67
C TRP A 471 8.86 -13.65 2.96
N ILE A 472 7.54 -13.68 2.83
CA ILE A 472 6.55 -13.30 3.83
C ILE A 472 5.63 -14.50 4.01
N ASP A 473 5.40 -14.92 5.26
CA ASP A 473 4.48 -16.01 5.51
C ASP A 473 2.99 -15.57 5.42
N GLU A 474 2.09 -16.51 5.47
CA GLU A 474 0.65 -16.33 5.37
C GLU A 474 0.03 -15.51 6.52
N TYR A 475 0.83 -15.14 7.51
CA TYR A 475 0.44 -14.28 8.64
C TYR A 475 1.04 -12.88 8.55
N GLY A 476 1.78 -12.59 7.49
CA GLY A 476 2.43 -11.31 7.26
C GLY A 476 3.74 -11.14 8.02
N LEU A 477 4.30 -12.23 8.57
CA LEU A 477 5.63 -12.19 9.16
C LEU A 477 6.67 -12.24 8.05
N ILE A 478 7.52 -11.23 8.02
CA ILE A 478 8.70 -11.19 7.15
C ILE A 478 9.70 -12.19 7.69
N ARG A 479 9.95 -13.26 6.95
CA ARG A 479 10.80 -14.37 7.38
C ARG A 479 12.26 -14.17 6.97
N ASN A 480 12.46 -13.73 5.73
CA ASN A 480 13.78 -13.40 5.20
C ASN A 480 13.71 -12.17 4.32
N VAL A 481 14.76 -11.39 4.35
CA VAL A 481 15.02 -10.28 3.43
C VAL A 481 16.43 -10.45 2.90
N LEU A 482 16.63 -10.24 1.61
CA LEU A 482 17.94 -10.25 0.99
C LEU A 482 18.62 -8.92 1.27
N VAL A 483 19.68 -8.95 2.06
CA VAL A 483 20.51 -7.80 2.44
C VAL A 483 21.98 -8.14 2.30
N ASN A 484 22.82 -7.14 2.10
CA ASN A 484 24.27 -7.28 2.17
C ASN A 484 24.79 -7.14 3.62
N ASP A 485 26.10 -7.17 3.79
CA ASP A 485 26.75 -7.05 5.10
C ASP A 485 26.50 -5.69 5.79
N GLU A 486 26.08 -4.67 5.03
CA GLU A 486 25.71 -3.34 5.53
C GLU A 486 24.20 -3.20 5.81
N GLU A 487 23.45 -4.31 5.82
CA GLU A 487 21.98 -4.35 5.94
C GLU A 487 21.23 -3.58 4.82
N SER A 488 21.90 -3.31 3.70
CA SER A 488 21.27 -2.66 2.54
C SER A 488 20.56 -3.68 1.66
N ILE A 489 19.39 -3.31 1.16
CA ILE A 489 18.65 -4.06 0.13
C ILE A 489 19.11 -3.68 -1.28
N TYR A 490 19.99 -2.69 -1.43
CA TYR A 490 20.44 -2.12 -2.71
C TYR A 490 21.84 -2.64 -3.05
N PHE A 491 21.92 -3.86 -3.54
CA PHE A 491 23.19 -4.51 -3.93
C PHE A 491 22.93 -5.59 -4.97
N ARG A 492 24.01 -6.08 -5.60
CA ARG A 492 23.97 -7.23 -6.48
C ARG A 492 24.28 -8.50 -5.68
N GLY A 493 23.38 -9.48 -5.75
CA GLY A 493 23.58 -10.73 -5.03
C GLY A 493 22.41 -11.69 -5.16
N GLY A 494 22.41 -12.69 -4.29
CA GLY A 494 21.35 -13.67 -4.20
C GLY A 494 21.48 -14.52 -2.95
N SER A 495 20.44 -15.25 -2.63
CA SER A 495 20.39 -16.20 -1.50
C SER A 495 19.40 -17.32 -1.77
N VAL A 496 19.44 -18.36 -0.94
CA VAL A 496 18.43 -19.42 -0.94
C VAL A 496 17.63 -19.32 0.34
N PHE A 497 16.32 -19.16 0.22
CA PHE A 497 15.40 -19.10 1.35
C PHE A 497 14.70 -20.45 1.52
N GLU A 498 14.63 -20.92 2.74
CA GLU A 498 13.84 -22.11 3.09
C GLU A 498 12.40 -21.69 3.36
N LEU A 499 11.56 -21.81 2.34
CA LEU A 499 10.14 -21.51 2.45
C LEU A 499 9.42 -22.65 3.14
N ASP A 500 8.55 -22.28 4.08
CA ASP A 500 7.59 -23.19 4.71
C ASP A 500 6.17 -22.62 4.60
N ARG A 501 5.16 -23.45 4.92
CA ARG A 501 3.76 -23.01 4.96
C ARG A 501 3.00 -23.66 6.11
N ASP A 502 1.93 -23.05 6.54
CA ASP A 502 1.04 -23.66 7.53
C ASP A 502 0.01 -24.59 6.83
N ARG A 503 0.05 -25.88 7.17
CA ARG A 503 -0.85 -26.91 6.64
C ARG A 503 -2.31 -26.59 6.82
N ARG A 504 -2.67 -25.76 7.79
CA ARG A 504 -4.06 -25.33 8.04
C ARG A 504 -4.67 -24.56 6.87
N TRP A 505 -3.84 -23.94 6.01
CA TRP A 505 -4.29 -23.13 4.87
C TRP A 505 -4.22 -23.87 3.53
N ILE A 506 -3.80 -25.13 3.51
CA ILE A 506 -3.80 -25.95 2.30
C ILE A 506 -5.26 -26.20 1.88
N GLY A 507 -5.62 -25.85 0.66
CA GLY A 507 -6.98 -25.96 0.13
C GLY A 507 -8.04 -25.10 0.80
N ARG A 508 -7.64 -24.21 1.72
CA ARG A 508 -8.56 -23.30 2.41
C ARG A 508 -8.36 -21.86 1.96
N LEU A 509 -9.45 -21.11 1.94
CA LEU A 509 -9.47 -19.69 1.63
C LEU A 509 -9.79 -18.88 2.88
N SER A 510 -9.20 -17.69 3.01
CA SER A 510 -9.56 -16.72 4.04
C SER A 510 -11.00 -16.23 3.83
N PHE A 511 -11.57 -15.60 4.85
CA PHE A 511 -12.90 -14.98 4.70
C PHE A 511 -12.86 -13.85 3.66
N TYR A 512 -11.84 -13.01 3.71
CA TYR A 512 -11.65 -11.96 2.71
C TYR A 512 -11.52 -12.53 1.29
N THR A 513 -10.71 -13.57 1.08
CA THR A 513 -10.56 -14.17 -0.24
C THR A 513 -11.91 -14.65 -0.80
N ARG A 514 -12.79 -15.19 0.04
CA ARG A 514 -14.14 -15.64 -0.38
C ARG A 514 -15.07 -14.48 -0.71
N HIS A 515 -15.12 -13.46 0.15
CA HIS A 515 -16.16 -12.44 0.12
C HIS A 515 -15.71 -11.08 -0.45
N GLY A 516 -14.39 -10.86 -0.66
CA GLY A 516 -13.84 -9.63 -1.24
C GLY A 516 -14.10 -8.38 -0.38
N ASP A 517 -14.49 -7.30 -1.00
CA ASP A 517 -14.63 -5.98 -0.39
C ASP A 517 -15.95 -5.78 0.37
N TRP A 518 -16.51 -6.83 0.98
CA TRP A 518 -17.73 -6.76 1.78
C TRP A 518 -17.65 -5.70 2.89
N PHE A 519 -16.45 -5.51 3.46
CA PHE A 519 -16.24 -4.54 4.54
C PHE A 519 -16.32 -3.09 4.04
N VAL A 520 -16.00 -2.84 2.78
CA VAL A 520 -16.20 -1.54 2.14
C VAL A 520 -17.69 -1.22 2.06
N LEU A 521 -18.53 -2.20 1.69
CA LEU A 521 -19.99 -2.02 1.67
C LEU A 521 -20.53 -1.72 3.07
N LEU A 522 -20.10 -2.47 4.08
CA LEU A 522 -20.45 -2.19 5.48
C LEU A 522 -20.02 -0.78 5.88
N SER A 523 -18.79 -0.38 5.53
CA SER A 523 -18.24 0.95 5.81
C SER A 523 -19.05 2.06 5.13
N PHE A 524 -19.51 1.84 3.92
CA PHE A 524 -20.40 2.75 3.21
C PHE A 524 -21.75 2.92 3.93
N VAL A 525 -22.39 1.82 4.34
CA VAL A 525 -23.63 1.86 5.10
C VAL A 525 -23.46 2.63 6.41
N LEU A 526 -22.36 2.37 7.14
CA LEU A 526 -22.03 3.09 8.38
C LEU A 526 -21.82 4.59 8.12
N ALA A 527 -21.11 4.94 7.03
CA ALA A 527 -20.85 6.33 6.66
C ALA A 527 -22.17 7.09 6.35
N VAL A 528 -23.06 6.48 5.56
CA VAL A 528 -24.37 7.07 5.23
C VAL A 528 -25.22 7.20 6.50
N THR A 529 -25.30 6.15 7.31
CA THR A 529 -26.09 6.18 8.56
C THR A 529 -25.57 7.26 9.51
N GLY A 530 -24.26 7.36 9.72
CA GLY A 530 -23.65 8.39 10.54
C GLY A 530 -23.93 9.80 10.01
N ALA A 531 -23.82 10.00 8.71
CA ALA A 531 -24.13 11.28 8.05
C ALA A 531 -25.60 11.68 8.26
N VAL A 532 -26.56 10.77 8.04
CA VAL A 532 -27.98 11.01 8.26
C VAL A 532 -28.28 11.40 9.72
N LEU A 533 -27.68 10.70 10.69
CA LEU A 533 -27.85 11.00 12.10
C LEU A 533 -27.31 12.40 12.47
N LEU A 534 -26.18 12.79 11.88
CA LEU A 534 -25.56 14.10 12.11
C LEU A 534 -26.35 15.26 11.47
N VAL A 535 -26.97 15.04 10.30
CA VAL A 535 -27.74 16.06 9.58
C VAL A 535 -29.12 16.26 10.21
N ARG A 536 -29.79 15.18 10.65
CA ARG A 536 -31.14 15.25 11.23
C ARG A 536 -31.19 15.95 12.60
N ARG A 537 -30.07 16.08 13.29
CA ARG A 537 -29.97 16.82 14.56
C ARG A 537 -29.26 18.15 14.31
N PRO A 538 -30.01 19.27 14.12
CA PRO A 538 -29.39 20.57 13.97
C PRO A 538 -28.60 20.90 15.23
N TYR A 539 -27.42 21.45 15.02
CA TYR A 539 -26.56 21.92 16.08
C TYR A 539 -27.19 23.15 16.76
N ASP A 540 -27.34 23.10 18.11
CA ASP A 540 -27.71 24.26 18.92
C ASP A 540 -26.44 24.99 19.43
N PRO A 541 -26.08 26.17 18.87
CA PRO A 541 -24.93 26.94 19.33
C PRO A 541 -25.02 27.37 20.82
N LEU A 542 -26.23 27.39 21.37
CA LEU A 542 -26.50 27.83 22.75
C LEU A 542 -26.46 26.69 23.77
N ALA A 543 -26.49 25.45 23.34
CA ALA A 543 -26.44 24.29 24.25
C ALA A 543 -25.12 24.25 25.04
N GLU A 544 -23.99 24.63 24.43
CA GLU A 544 -22.68 24.72 25.09
C GLU A 544 -22.66 25.81 26.21
N VAL A 545 -23.40 26.90 26.00
CA VAL A 545 -23.54 27.98 26.98
C VAL A 545 -24.47 27.58 28.13
N ARG A 546 -25.52 26.79 27.84
CA ARG A 546 -26.47 26.32 28.85
C ARG A 546 -25.88 25.23 29.74
N SER A 547 -24.95 24.40 29.24
CA SER A 547 -24.24 23.38 30.04
C SER A 547 -23.13 23.98 30.94
N THR A 548 -22.87 25.27 30.86
CA THR A 548 -21.85 25.98 31.63
C THR A 548 -22.45 26.86 32.75
N LYS A 549 -23.78 26.92 32.87
CA LYS A 549 -24.49 27.45 34.03
C LYS A 549 -25.00 26.28 34.89
#